data_5f291190896ad808487b6bc17d3cda9a
#
_entry.id   5f291190896ad808487b6bc17d3cda9a
#
_cell.length_a   1.000
_cell.length_b   1.000
_cell.length_c   1.000
_cell.angle_alpha   90.00
_cell.angle_beta   90.00
_cell.angle_gamma   90.00
#
_symmetry.space_group_name_H-M   'P 1'
#
loop_
_entity.id
_entity.type
_entity.pdbx_description
1 polymer ?
#
loop_
_entity_poly.entity_id
_entity_poly.type
_entity_poly.pdbx_seq_one_letter_code
_entity_poly.pdbx_strand_id
1 'polypeptide(L)'
;MRLVHFAGFAGSGKTSLIESICDRNTDCIMNNEQSAERLKDKCRNVDFFPFKSPCARIRQYSFRIDLMKEKGPSIIITEPPGNCMEVSAPMLNQIYVNDKKADIGPLITVVDGRKMISGISKRDSEGLRIFNMVDESDVVVVSFSDMLSDAEKKAIAEMVSEINPDAKLIFSEPNSDLSELKALVFGDARYTRPLYN
;
A
#
# COMPACT_ATOMS: atom_id res chain seq x y z
N MET A 1 6.80 -13.47 -10.30
CA MET A 1 5.71 -12.97 -9.46
C MET A 1 6.08 -11.59 -8.99
N ARG A 2 5.15 -10.66 -9.10
CA ARG A 2 5.29 -9.28 -8.62
C ARG A 2 4.48 -9.10 -7.34
N LEU A 3 5.06 -8.47 -6.32
CA LEU A 3 4.41 -8.17 -5.04
C LEU A 3 4.29 -6.67 -4.88
N VAL A 4 3.08 -6.16 -4.70
CA VAL A 4 2.79 -4.74 -4.43
C VAL A 4 2.11 -4.59 -3.08
N HIS A 5 2.63 -3.71 -2.24
CA HIS A 5 2.16 -3.55 -0.87
C HIS A 5 1.44 -2.21 -0.68
N PHE A 6 0.21 -2.26 -0.16
CA PHE A 6 -0.61 -1.09 0.15
C PHE A 6 -0.63 -0.85 1.66
N ALA A 7 0.13 0.13 2.13
CA ALA A 7 0.12 0.60 3.51
C ALA A 7 -0.92 1.71 3.71
N GLY A 8 -1.27 2.02 4.95
CA GLY A 8 -2.20 3.10 5.28
C GLY A 8 -3.04 2.80 6.52
N PHE A 9 -3.53 3.82 7.21
CA PHE A 9 -4.39 3.65 8.39
C PHE A 9 -5.73 2.98 8.07
N ALA A 10 -6.38 2.44 9.09
CA ALA A 10 -7.76 1.99 8.97
C ALA A 10 -8.65 3.16 8.51
N GLY A 11 -9.50 2.90 7.51
CA GLY A 11 -10.38 3.91 6.94
C GLY A 11 -9.72 4.87 5.95
N SER A 12 -8.46 4.70 5.59
CA SER A 12 -7.79 5.54 4.58
C SER A 12 -8.20 5.24 3.13
N GLY A 13 -9.12 4.31 2.88
CA GLY A 13 -9.58 3.99 1.53
C GLY A 13 -8.77 2.93 0.77
N LYS A 14 -7.78 2.28 1.38
CA LYS A 14 -6.93 1.24 0.73
C LYS A 14 -7.73 0.20 -0.02
N THR A 15 -8.66 -0.47 0.67
CA THR A 15 -9.47 -1.55 0.08
C THR A 15 -10.27 -1.06 -1.12
N SER A 16 -10.87 0.13 -1.05
CA SER A 16 -11.62 0.70 -2.16
C SER A 16 -10.72 1.03 -3.35
N LEU A 17 -9.51 1.50 -3.08
CA LEU A 17 -8.52 1.77 -4.12
C LEU A 17 -8.05 0.48 -4.79
N ILE A 18 -7.71 -0.55 -4.01
CA ILE A 18 -7.35 -1.89 -4.51
C ILE A 18 -8.50 -2.45 -5.37
N GLU A 19 -9.74 -2.36 -4.87
CA GLU A 19 -10.94 -2.82 -5.60
C GLU A 19 -11.13 -2.13 -6.95
N SER A 20 -10.72 -0.86 -7.07
CA SER A 20 -10.85 -0.07 -8.29
C SER A 20 -9.77 -0.37 -9.33
N ILE A 21 -8.64 -0.93 -8.91
CA ILE A 21 -7.51 -1.23 -9.82
C ILE A 21 -7.38 -2.71 -10.15
N CYS A 22 -7.75 -3.63 -9.25
CA CYS A 22 -7.56 -5.07 -9.45
C CYS A 22 -8.52 -5.64 -10.51
N ASP A 23 -8.10 -6.77 -11.08
CA ASP A 23 -8.84 -7.54 -12.09
C ASP A 23 -8.62 -9.04 -11.89
N ARG A 24 -9.14 -9.86 -12.82
CA ARG A 24 -9.02 -11.33 -12.80
C ARG A 24 -7.59 -11.87 -12.98
N ASN A 25 -6.59 -11.03 -13.20
CA ASN A 25 -5.17 -11.39 -13.24
C ASN A 25 -4.46 -11.07 -11.92
N THR A 26 -5.17 -10.47 -10.96
CA THR A 26 -4.63 -10.01 -9.68
C THR A 26 -4.97 -11.01 -8.58
N ASP A 27 -4.01 -11.34 -7.75
CA ASP A 27 -4.21 -12.04 -6.48
C ASP A 27 -4.11 -11.05 -5.32
N CYS A 28 -4.88 -11.28 -4.26
CA CYS A 28 -4.89 -10.38 -3.11
C CYS A 28 -4.69 -11.13 -1.79
N ILE A 29 -3.88 -10.58 -0.89
CA ILE A 29 -3.79 -11.02 0.52
C ILE A 29 -4.30 -9.88 1.39
N MET A 30 -5.47 -10.06 1.96
CA MET A 30 -6.18 -9.04 2.71
C MET A 30 -6.19 -9.39 4.21
N ASN A 31 -5.94 -8.38 5.04
CA ASN A 31 -5.94 -8.58 6.49
C ASN A 31 -7.33 -8.42 7.13
N ASN A 32 -8.31 -7.93 6.40
CA ASN A 32 -9.69 -7.75 6.85
C ASN A 32 -10.61 -8.68 6.06
N GLU A 33 -11.46 -9.44 6.74
CA GLU A 33 -12.38 -10.39 6.11
C GLU A 33 -13.39 -9.70 5.19
N GLN A 34 -13.93 -8.56 5.59
CA GLN A 34 -14.86 -7.80 4.76
C GLN A 34 -14.17 -7.26 3.48
N SER A 35 -12.90 -6.85 3.60
CA SER A 35 -12.10 -6.43 2.46
C SER A 35 -11.84 -7.60 1.50
N ALA A 36 -11.53 -8.78 2.04
CA ALA A 36 -11.34 -9.99 1.25
C ALA A 36 -12.63 -10.38 0.51
N GLU A 37 -13.78 -10.34 1.19
CA GLU A 37 -15.08 -10.65 0.59
C GLU A 37 -15.42 -9.74 -0.59
N ARG A 38 -15.17 -8.43 -0.48
CA ARG A 38 -15.41 -7.45 -1.55
C ARG A 38 -14.62 -7.72 -2.82
N LEU A 39 -13.45 -8.38 -2.70
CA LEU A 39 -12.55 -8.61 -3.82
C LEU A 39 -12.73 -9.96 -4.50
N LYS A 40 -13.46 -10.90 -3.91
CA LYS A 40 -13.62 -12.28 -4.42
C LYS A 40 -14.11 -12.36 -5.86
N ASP A 41 -15.03 -11.48 -6.23
CA ASP A 41 -15.61 -11.47 -7.57
C ASP A 41 -14.77 -10.69 -8.60
N LYS A 42 -13.79 -9.92 -8.15
CA LYS A 42 -12.96 -9.05 -8.99
C LYS A 42 -11.57 -9.64 -9.24
N CYS A 43 -10.98 -10.24 -8.23
CA CYS A 43 -9.63 -10.78 -8.30
C CYS A 43 -9.63 -12.27 -8.67
N ARG A 44 -8.48 -12.77 -9.09
CA ARG A 44 -8.28 -14.18 -9.44
C ARG A 44 -8.33 -15.08 -8.20
N ASN A 45 -7.57 -14.72 -7.19
CA ASN A 45 -7.58 -15.35 -5.88
C ASN A 45 -7.56 -14.26 -4.80
N VAL A 46 -8.29 -14.51 -3.72
CA VAL A 46 -8.26 -13.66 -2.55
C VAL A 46 -8.04 -14.53 -1.32
N ASP A 47 -6.99 -14.22 -0.56
CA ASP A 47 -6.70 -14.87 0.71
C ASP A 47 -6.94 -13.88 1.85
N PHE A 48 -7.52 -14.38 2.92
CA PHE A 48 -7.69 -13.65 4.16
C PHE A 48 -6.60 -14.06 5.16
N PHE A 49 -5.80 -13.10 5.57
CA PHE A 49 -4.74 -13.31 6.54
C PHE A 49 -5.12 -12.68 7.90
N PRO A 50 -5.70 -13.45 8.83
CA PRO A 50 -6.40 -12.94 10.03
C PRO A 50 -5.50 -12.41 11.13
N PHE A 51 -4.25 -12.12 10.87
CA PHE A 51 -3.31 -11.69 11.90
C PHE A 51 -3.26 -10.17 12.04
N LYS A 52 -3.37 -9.70 13.28
CA LYS A 52 -3.28 -8.26 13.62
C LYS A 52 -1.94 -7.62 13.25
N SER A 53 -0.88 -8.42 13.09
CA SER A 53 0.46 -7.96 12.78
C SER A 53 1.17 -8.96 11.85
N PRO A 54 1.14 -8.76 10.52
CA PRO A 54 1.84 -9.61 9.56
C PRO A 54 3.35 -9.70 9.83
N CYS A 55 3.96 -8.61 10.29
CA CYS A 55 5.39 -8.55 10.61
C CYS A 55 5.79 -9.49 11.75
N ALA A 56 4.95 -9.65 12.78
CA ALA A 56 5.19 -10.62 13.86
C ALA A 56 5.04 -12.08 13.40
N ARG A 57 4.48 -12.29 12.22
CA ARG A 57 4.21 -13.60 11.64
C ARG A 57 4.70 -13.71 10.19
N ILE A 58 5.81 -13.08 9.91
CA ILE A 58 6.37 -12.96 8.55
C ILE A 58 6.54 -14.31 7.84
N ARG A 59 6.91 -15.38 8.56
CA ARG A 59 7.03 -16.72 7.97
C ARG A 59 5.70 -17.25 7.46
N GLN A 60 4.61 -17.03 8.20
CA GLN A 60 3.27 -17.45 7.79
C GLN A 60 2.76 -16.60 6.62
N TYR A 61 3.10 -15.32 6.62
CA TYR A 61 2.79 -14.40 5.54
C TYR A 61 3.53 -14.78 4.24
N SER A 62 4.83 -15.05 4.33
CA SER A 62 5.62 -15.56 3.20
C SER A 62 5.06 -16.87 2.65
N PHE A 63 4.66 -17.79 3.54
CA PHE A 63 4.03 -19.04 3.13
C PHE A 63 2.72 -18.81 2.34
N ARG A 64 1.91 -17.82 2.73
CA ARG A 64 0.70 -17.46 1.96
C ARG A 64 1.04 -16.93 0.56
N ILE A 65 2.08 -16.11 0.48
CA ILE A 65 2.60 -15.62 -0.81
C ILE A 65 3.06 -16.81 -1.67
N ASP A 66 3.78 -17.77 -1.10
CA ASP A 66 4.26 -18.94 -1.81
C ASP A 66 3.12 -19.82 -2.31
N LEU A 67 2.08 -20.05 -1.52
CA LEU A 67 0.88 -20.76 -1.96
C LEU A 67 0.16 -20.04 -3.14
N MET A 68 0.20 -18.74 -3.18
CA MET A 68 -0.35 -18.00 -4.32
C MET A 68 0.53 -18.12 -5.56
N LYS A 69 1.85 -18.14 -5.40
CA LYS A 69 2.79 -18.35 -6.52
C LYS A 69 2.55 -19.70 -7.21
N GLU A 70 2.24 -20.75 -6.45
CA GLU A 70 1.97 -22.09 -6.97
C GLU A 70 0.75 -22.13 -7.92
N LYS A 71 -0.17 -21.18 -7.76
CA LYS A 71 -1.35 -21.03 -8.64
C LYS A 71 -1.04 -20.38 -10.00
N GLY A 72 0.21 -20.02 -10.25
CA GLY A 72 0.71 -19.44 -11.50
C GLY A 72 1.19 -18.00 -11.38
N PRO A 73 1.80 -17.47 -12.44
CA PRO A 73 2.34 -16.10 -12.43
C PRO A 73 1.23 -15.09 -12.23
N SER A 74 1.46 -14.17 -11.31
CA SER A 74 0.50 -13.13 -10.97
C SER A 74 1.15 -11.91 -10.35
N ILE A 75 0.36 -10.86 -10.26
CA ILE A 75 0.61 -9.74 -9.36
C ILE A 75 -0.14 -10.02 -8.08
N ILE A 76 0.57 -10.02 -6.97
CA ILE A 76 -0.01 -10.17 -5.63
C ILE A 76 -0.07 -8.80 -4.99
N ILE A 77 -1.26 -8.32 -4.72
CA ILE A 77 -1.49 -7.11 -3.93
C ILE A 77 -1.73 -7.52 -2.48
N THR A 78 -1.07 -6.81 -1.57
CA THR A 78 -1.19 -7.09 -0.14
C THR A 78 -1.66 -5.85 0.61
N GLU A 79 -2.64 -6.04 1.51
CA GLU A 79 -3.14 -5.01 2.42
C GLU A 79 -2.93 -5.46 3.87
N PRO A 80 -1.98 -4.85 4.63
CA PRO A 80 -1.81 -5.13 6.05
C PRO A 80 -2.92 -4.49 6.89
N PRO A 81 -3.04 -4.85 8.18
CA PRO A 81 -3.89 -4.11 9.10
C PRO A 81 -3.50 -2.64 9.16
N GLY A 82 -4.50 -1.77 9.26
CA GLY A 82 -4.28 -0.32 9.29
C GLY A 82 -3.50 0.21 10.51
N ASN A 83 -3.15 -0.65 11.45
CA ASN A 83 -2.28 -0.34 12.60
C ASN A 83 -0.87 -0.92 12.47
N CYS A 84 -0.55 -1.61 11.37
CA CYS A 84 0.74 -2.25 11.13
C CYS A 84 1.53 -1.45 10.09
N MET A 85 1.89 -0.22 10.45
CA MET A 85 2.37 0.79 9.52
C MET A 85 3.89 0.97 9.53
N GLU A 86 4.52 0.69 10.68
CA GLU A 86 5.94 1.00 10.92
C GLU A 86 6.89 -0.08 10.41
N VAL A 87 6.37 -1.07 9.66
CA VAL A 87 7.13 -2.28 9.34
C VAL A 87 6.89 -2.77 7.90
N SER A 88 6.34 -1.92 7.03
CA SER A 88 6.13 -2.30 5.63
C SER A 88 7.45 -2.53 4.92
N ALA A 89 8.41 -1.62 5.05
CA ALA A 89 9.74 -1.77 4.48
C ALA A 89 10.51 -2.97 5.05
N PRO A 90 10.62 -3.18 6.38
CA PRO A 90 11.21 -4.39 6.95
C PRO A 90 10.52 -5.68 6.50
N MET A 91 9.19 -5.68 6.34
CA MET A 91 8.47 -6.85 5.87
C MET A 91 8.80 -7.18 4.41
N LEU A 92 8.81 -6.18 3.52
CA LEU A 92 9.20 -6.36 2.13
C LEU A 92 10.65 -6.84 2.00
N ASN A 93 11.55 -6.28 2.83
CA ASN A 93 12.92 -6.72 2.88
C ASN A 93 13.04 -8.20 3.31
N GLN A 94 12.29 -8.64 4.33
CA GLN A 94 12.30 -10.04 4.76
C GLN A 94 11.77 -10.99 3.68
N ILE A 95 10.74 -10.57 2.92
CA ILE A 95 10.23 -11.34 1.78
C ILE A 95 11.31 -11.48 0.70
N TYR A 96 11.99 -10.39 0.39
CA TYR A 96 13.09 -10.39 -0.58
C TYR A 96 14.28 -11.24 -0.11
N VAL A 97 14.64 -11.20 1.17
CA VAL A 97 15.70 -12.06 1.74
C VAL A 97 15.36 -13.55 1.60
N ASN A 98 14.08 -13.91 1.79
CA ASN A 98 13.63 -15.28 1.65
C ASN A 98 13.53 -15.73 0.17
N ASP A 99 13.24 -14.82 -0.74
CA ASP A 99 13.17 -15.06 -2.18
C ASP A 99 13.80 -13.91 -2.98
N LYS A 100 15.08 -14.03 -3.28
CA LYS A 100 15.85 -13.06 -4.07
C LYS A 100 15.33 -12.84 -5.49
N LYS A 101 14.45 -13.70 -5.98
CA LYS A 101 13.80 -13.59 -7.29
C LYS A 101 12.44 -12.89 -7.21
N ALA A 102 12.00 -12.52 -6.01
CA ALA A 102 10.76 -11.79 -5.86
C ALA A 102 10.89 -10.40 -6.52
N ASP A 103 9.98 -10.09 -7.40
CA ASP A 103 9.81 -8.76 -7.96
C ASP A 103 9.01 -7.92 -6.96
N ILE A 104 9.69 -7.10 -6.20
CA ILE A 104 9.05 -6.19 -5.25
C ILE A 104 8.67 -4.92 -6.00
N GLY A 105 7.37 -4.75 -6.22
CA GLY A 105 6.80 -3.54 -6.79
C GLY A 105 6.82 -2.38 -5.79
N PRO A 106 6.30 -1.20 -6.17
CA PRO A 106 6.35 -0.02 -5.32
C PRO A 106 5.60 -0.23 -4.01
N LEU A 107 6.13 0.34 -2.93
CA LEU A 107 5.40 0.52 -1.68
C LEU A 107 4.44 1.69 -1.84
N ILE A 108 3.15 1.41 -1.74
CA ILE A 108 2.09 2.41 -1.91
C ILE A 108 1.47 2.70 -0.56
N THR A 109 1.55 3.95 -0.12
CA THR A 109 0.89 4.40 1.10
C THR A 109 -0.37 5.19 0.75
N VAL A 110 -1.50 4.81 1.35
CA VAL A 110 -2.78 5.51 1.22
C VAL A 110 -3.08 6.29 2.48
N VAL A 111 -3.12 7.62 2.36
CA VAL A 111 -3.36 8.54 3.47
C VAL A 111 -4.68 9.27 3.27
N ASP A 112 -5.47 9.37 4.33
CA ASP A 112 -6.68 10.21 4.34
C ASP A 112 -6.26 11.69 4.34
N GLY A 113 -6.51 12.39 3.23
CA GLY A 113 -6.11 13.78 3.06
C GLY A 113 -6.66 14.72 4.13
N ARG A 114 -7.87 14.45 4.62
CA ARG A 114 -8.51 15.26 5.68
C ARG A 114 -7.76 15.22 7.01
N LYS A 115 -6.98 14.16 7.23
CA LYS A 115 -6.21 13.94 8.48
C LYS A 115 -4.74 14.26 8.32
N MET A 116 -4.22 14.29 7.10
CA MET A 116 -2.80 14.38 6.85
C MET A 116 -2.18 15.67 7.42
N ILE A 117 -2.74 16.83 7.09
CA ILE A 117 -2.23 18.13 7.55
C ILE A 117 -2.28 18.22 9.08
N SER A 118 -3.44 17.90 9.66
CA SER A 118 -3.62 17.99 11.12
C SER A 118 -2.77 16.95 11.86
N GLY A 119 -2.58 15.76 11.32
CA GLY A 119 -1.82 14.68 11.92
C GLY A 119 -0.34 15.04 12.03
N ILE A 120 0.31 15.40 10.93
CA ILE A 120 1.75 15.73 10.92
C ILE A 120 2.04 16.98 11.77
N SER A 121 1.17 18.01 11.68
CA SER A 121 1.36 19.26 12.43
C SER A 121 1.30 19.08 13.95
N LYS A 122 0.54 18.11 14.44
CA LYS A 122 0.41 17.85 15.89
C LYS A 122 1.64 17.21 16.51
N ARG A 123 2.52 16.62 15.71
CA ARG A 123 3.73 15.88 16.18
C ARG A 123 3.42 14.83 17.25
N ASP A 124 2.22 14.28 17.22
CA ASP A 124 1.82 13.16 18.07
C ASP A 124 2.20 11.80 17.44
N SER A 125 1.82 10.72 18.09
CA SER A 125 2.13 9.37 17.60
C SER A 125 1.49 9.06 16.25
N GLU A 126 0.34 9.65 15.93
CA GLU A 126 -0.32 9.47 14.63
C GLU A 126 0.43 10.23 13.54
N GLY A 127 0.81 11.48 13.82
CA GLY A 127 1.60 12.30 12.90
C GLY A 127 2.97 11.70 12.59
N LEU A 128 3.66 11.15 13.61
CA LEU A 128 4.92 10.46 13.39
C LEU A 128 4.76 9.22 12.48
N ARG A 129 3.67 8.49 12.64
CA ARG A 129 3.38 7.33 11.77
C ARG A 129 3.10 7.76 10.33
N ILE A 130 2.32 8.83 10.12
CA ILE A 130 2.07 9.37 8.78
C ILE A 130 3.41 9.79 8.15
N PHE A 131 4.25 10.50 8.91
CA PHE A 131 5.58 10.91 8.46
C PHE A 131 6.41 9.71 8.00
N ASN A 132 6.57 8.68 8.84
CA ASN A 132 7.35 7.49 8.51
C ASN A 132 6.80 6.75 7.29
N MET A 133 5.48 6.67 7.15
CA MET A 133 4.86 6.05 5.98
C MET A 133 5.17 6.80 4.69
N VAL A 134 5.09 8.12 4.71
CA VAL A 134 5.41 8.96 3.55
C VAL A 134 6.89 8.83 3.22
N ASP A 135 7.77 8.86 4.24
CA ASP A 135 9.22 8.72 4.05
C ASP A 135 9.60 7.37 3.43
N GLU A 136 8.95 6.27 3.81
CA GLU A 136 9.25 4.93 3.30
C GLU A 136 8.62 4.62 1.93
N SER A 137 7.67 5.41 1.45
CA SER A 137 6.85 5.07 0.28
C SER A 137 7.47 5.48 -1.04
N ASP A 138 7.25 4.67 -2.06
CA ASP A 138 7.53 5.04 -3.46
C ASP A 138 6.35 5.83 -4.06
N VAL A 139 5.13 5.56 -3.57
CA VAL A 139 3.92 6.23 -4.02
C VAL A 139 3.06 6.60 -2.82
N VAL A 140 2.68 7.86 -2.73
CA VAL A 140 1.72 8.37 -1.74
C VAL A 140 0.42 8.69 -2.45
N VAL A 141 -0.66 7.98 -2.06
CA VAL A 141 -2.01 8.25 -2.56
C VAL A 141 -2.79 8.98 -1.47
N VAL A 142 -3.19 10.20 -1.77
CA VAL A 142 -4.05 11.01 -0.89
C VAL A 142 -5.50 10.78 -1.26
N SER A 143 -6.20 10.01 -0.43
CA SER A 143 -7.62 9.71 -0.61
C SER A 143 -8.51 10.84 -0.07
N PHE A 144 -9.79 10.83 -0.45
CA PHE A 144 -10.77 11.87 -0.12
C PHE A 144 -10.33 13.27 -0.57
N SER A 145 -9.65 13.35 -1.69
CA SER A 145 -9.11 14.61 -2.21
C SER A 145 -10.19 15.55 -2.73
N ASP A 146 -11.35 15.04 -3.06
CA ASP A 146 -12.57 15.81 -3.38
C ASP A 146 -13.08 16.66 -2.21
N MET A 147 -12.68 16.30 -0.97
CA MET A 147 -13.05 17.04 0.24
C MET A 147 -11.99 18.09 0.65
N LEU A 148 -10.95 18.27 -0.14
CA LEU A 148 -9.85 19.21 0.11
C LEU A 148 -9.96 20.42 -0.81
N SER A 149 -9.70 21.60 -0.26
CA SER A 149 -9.46 22.81 -1.05
C SER A 149 -8.13 22.72 -1.82
N ASP A 150 -7.99 23.55 -2.85
CA ASP A 150 -6.74 23.65 -3.61
C ASP A 150 -5.54 24.05 -2.72
N ALA A 151 -5.78 24.91 -1.73
CA ALA A 151 -4.77 25.30 -0.76
C ALA A 151 -4.30 24.13 0.10
N GLU A 152 -5.22 23.27 0.54
CA GLU A 152 -4.88 22.05 1.29
C GLU A 152 -4.15 21.02 0.43
N LYS A 153 -4.58 20.81 -0.82
CA LYS A 153 -3.87 19.94 -1.77
C LYS A 153 -2.44 20.43 -2.00
N LYS A 154 -2.26 21.74 -2.16
CA LYS A 154 -0.93 22.34 -2.30
C LYS A 154 -0.07 22.13 -1.05
N ALA A 155 -0.61 22.38 0.13
CA ALA A 155 0.10 22.17 1.39
C ALA A 155 0.50 20.70 1.58
N ILE A 156 -0.37 19.75 1.22
CA ILE A 156 -0.05 18.31 1.23
C ILE A 156 1.09 18.00 0.25
N ALA A 157 1.04 18.54 -0.96
CA ALA A 157 2.08 18.31 -1.96
C ALA A 157 3.45 18.86 -1.51
N GLU A 158 3.48 20.05 -0.93
CA GLU A 158 4.69 20.63 -0.33
C GLU A 158 5.23 19.74 0.79
N MET A 159 4.37 19.31 1.71
CA MET A 159 4.71 18.44 2.84
C MET A 159 5.26 17.07 2.38
N VAL A 160 4.64 16.42 1.39
CA VAL A 160 5.14 15.16 0.84
C VAL A 160 6.51 15.36 0.20
N SER A 161 6.68 16.43 -0.58
CA SER A 161 7.96 16.76 -1.22
C SER A 161 9.08 17.06 -0.21
N GLU A 162 8.75 17.67 0.94
CA GLU A 162 9.73 17.92 2.01
C GLU A 162 10.14 16.63 2.73
N ILE A 163 9.20 15.70 2.94
CA ILE A 163 9.46 14.43 3.64
C ILE A 163 10.17 13.45 2.71
N ASN A 164 9.66 13.29 1.49
CA ASN A 164 10.15 12.34 0.51
C ASN A 164 10.03 12.90 -0.91
N PRO A 165 11.06 13.60 -1.40
CA PRO A 165 11.05 14.22 -2.72
C PRO A 165 10.99 13.20 -3.87
N ASP A 166 11.35 11.94 -3.62
CA ASP A 166 11.34 10.87 -4.62
C ASP A 166 9.98 10.16 -4.70
N ALA A 167 9.10 10.36 -3.74
CA ALA A 167 7.78 9.74 -3.72
C ALA A 167 6.87 10.35 -4.79
N LYS A 168 6.20 9.48 -5.53
CA LYS A 168 5.15 9.92 -6.45
C LYS A 168 3.87 10.23 -5.69
N LEU A 169 3.35 11.44 -5.82
CA LEU A 169 2.10 11.86 -5.19
C LEU A 169 0.92 11.75 -6.15
N ILE A 170 -0.14 11.08 -5.70
CA ILE A 170 -1.41 10.93 -6.44
C ILE A 170 -2.57 11.37 -5.54
N PHE A 171 -3.40 12.30 -6.02
CA PHE A 171 -4.66 12.63 -5.39
C PHE A 171 -5.76 11.73 -5.96
N SER A 172 -6.52 11.06 -5.07
CA SER A 172 -7.58 10.14 -5.45
C SER A 172 -8.92 10.58 -4.87
N GLU A 173 -9.92 10.62 -5.73
CA GLU A 173 -11.31 10.93 -5.41
C GLU A 173 -12.24 9.86 -6.01
N PRO A 174 -13.52 9.82 -5.62
CA PRO A 174 -14.48 8.90 -6.23
C PRO A 174 -14.52 9.09 -7.75
N ASN A 175 -14.40 7.99 -8.51
CA ASN A 175 -14.39 7.96 -9.97
C ASN A 175 -13.23 8.69 -10.67
N SER A 176 -12.15 9.02 -9.95
CA SER A 176 -10.95 9.56 -10.58
C SER A 176 -10.31 8.56 -11.54
N ASP A 177 -9.59 9.08 -12.53
CA ASP A 177 -8.76 8.25 -13.39
C ASP A 177 -7.58 7.68 -12.59
N LEU A 178 -7.56 6.36 -12.46
CA LEU A 178 -6.50 5.62 -11.77
C LEU A 178 -5.49 5.00 -12.74
N SER A 179 -5.45 5.45 -13.99
CA SER A 179 -4.53 4.91 -15.02
C SER A 179 -3.07 5.01 -14.59
N GLU A 180 -2.68 6.12 -13.98
CA GLU A 180 -1.34 6.34 -13.45
C GLU A 180 -0.99 5.34 -12.32
N LEU A 181 -1.89 5.15 -11.35
CA LEU A 181 -1.70 4.16 -10.29
C LEU A 181 -1.64 2.75 -10.84
N LYS A 182 -2.51 2.41 -11.81
CA LYS A 182 -2.47 1.12 -12.50
C LYS A 182 -1.15 0.90 -13.20
N ALA A 183 -0.61 1.90 -13.89
CA ALA A 183 0.70 1.81 -14.54
C ALA A 183 1.84 1.55 -13.55
N LEU A 184 1.78 2.10 -12.34
CA LEU A 184 2.76 1.84 -11.28
C LEU A 184 2.62 0.43 -10.69
N VAL A 185 1.38 -0.02 -10.45
CA VAL A 185 1.10 -1.35 -9.86
C VAL A 185 1.43 -2.47 -10.83
N PHE A 186 0.97 -2.36 -12.08
CA PHE A 186 1.04 -3.41 -13.08
C PHE A 186 2.24 -3.31 -14.04
N GLY A 187 2.92 -2.16 -14.07
CA GLY A 187 4.10 -1.91 -14.90
C GLY A 187 5.41 -2.29 -14.21
N ASP A 188 6.49 -1.61 -14.56
CA ASP A 188 7.85 -1.93 -14.13
C ASP A 188 8.35 -1.12 -12.92
N ALA A 189 7.50 -0.28 -12.32
CA ALA A 189 7.87 0.49 -11.13
C ALA A 189 8.28 -0.45 -10.00
N ARG A 190 9.36 -0.13 -9.30
CA ARG A 190 9.98 -0.98 -8.27
C ARG A 190 9.97 -0.28 -6.93
N TYR A 191 10.11 -1.09 -5.87
CA TYR A 191 10.48 -0.59 -4.56
C TYR A 191 11.91 -0.02 -4.62
N THR A 192 12.06 1.25 -4.24
CA THR A 192 13.32 2.00 -4.42
C THR A 192 14.22 1.99 -3.19
N ARG A 193 13.68 1.69 -2.00
CA ARG A 193 14.49 1.62 -0.79
C ARG A 193 15.43 0.41 -0.80
N PRO A 194 16.62 0.52 -0.17
CA PRO A 194 17.57 -0.58 -0.17
C PRO A 194 16.96 -1.85 0.43
N LEU A 195 16.97 -2.93 -0.35
CA LEU A 195 16.67 -4.26 0.14
C LEU A 195 17.99 -4.85 0.68
N TYR A 196 18.08 -4.99 2.00
CA TYR A 196 19.30 -5.47 2.65
C TYR A 196 19.53 -6.95 2.36
N ASN A 197 20.81 -7.26 2.09
CA ASN A 197 21.29 -8.64 1.88
C ASN A 197 21.53 -9.37 3.20
#